data_5ada74d0fefb352984e7814f09aaf8d4
#
_entry.id   5ada74d0fefb352984e7814f09aaf8d4
#
_cell.length_a   1.000
_cell.length_b   1.000
_cell.length_c   1.000
_cell.angle_alpha   90.00
_cell.angle_beta   90.00
_cell.angle_gamma   90.00
#
_symmetry.space_group_name_H-M   'P 1'
#
loop_
_entity.id
_entity.type
_entity.pdbx_description
1 polymer ?
#
loop_
_entity_poly.entity_id
_entity_poly.type
_entity_poly.pdbx_seq_one_letter_code
_entity_poly.pdbx_strand_id
1 'polypeptide(L)'
;MTLRSTDWEGIAFVCPSCRGALDARADAYACGACGADYPIVSGIPDFRTAPDPWISLEDDRAKGLRLERETVGQSFEAMVRAYWAMTPGTPTAYAERFTHHVRGAEGRAREWLDLTARPASGPATTAPWLDLGCGTAELAAAAGSGVRVVGIDVAFRWLVVARRRLVERGIAPLLICANAEALPFPDATFAQARSLGLLEHCRDADAVMRDCCRVLIAGAPLHLRTSNRFTLLREPHVGVWGVGWMPRRWADPYVHWRIGERYLHHWPKGPGEIRRAMHRAGFREVRVSAAPMLAADADRLPGSLRRVLPLYERLRTLPGARAVLRAVAPLLEVSGRVE
;
A
#
# COMPACT_ATOMS: atom_id res chain seq x y z
N MET A 1 -28.08 -2.88 -28.59
CA MET A 1 -28.29 -2.72 -27.13
C MET A 1 -26.90 -2.58 -26.54
N THR A 2 -26.45 -1.33 -26.38
CA THR A 2 -25.08 -0.99 -25.96
C THR A 2 -24.98 -1.26 -24.46
N LEU A 3 -24.22 -2.26 -24.08
CA LEU A 3 -23.84 -2.49 -22.68
C LEU A 3 -23.03 -1.27 -22.19
N ARG A 4 -23.71 -0.33 -21.56
CA ARG A 4 -23.07 0.62 -20.66
C ARG A 4 -22.75 -0.12 -19.37
N SER A 5 -21.74 -0.95 -19.38
CA SER A 5 -21.23 -1.59 -18.18
C SER A 5 -19.75 -1.31 -18.10
N THR A 6 -19.46 -0.12 -17.55
CA THR A 6 -18.14 0.23 -17.01
C THR A 6 -17.94 -0.41 -15.64
N ASP A 7 -18.82 -1.31 -15.23
CA ASP A 7 -18.81 -1.94 -13.92
C ASP A 7 -18.08 -3.27 -13.96
N TRP A 8 -16.89 -3.26 -13.38
CA TRP A 8 -16.14 -4.49 -13.08
C TRP A 8 -16.48 -4.92 -11.64
N GLU A 9 -17.17 -6.06 -11.51
CA GLU A 9 -17.63 -6.55 -10.20
C GLU A 9 -18.45 -5.49 -9.41
N GLY A 10 -19.20 -4.63 -10.10
CA GLY A 10 -19.95 -3.51 -9.49
C GLY A 10 -19.08 -2.32 -9.08
N ILE A 11 -17.90 -2.17 -9.67
CA ILE A 11 -17.02 -1.02 -9.48
C ILE A 11 -16.86 -0.28 -10.79
N ALA A 12 -17.26 0.99 -10.82
CA ALA A 12 -17.09 1.84 -11.98
C ALA A 12 -15.68 2.37 -12.11
N PHE A 13 -15.22 2.58 -13.36
CA PHE A 13 -13.92 3.16 -13.65
C PHE A 13 -14.02 4.47 -14.42
N VAL A 14 -13.01 5.33 -14.19
CA VAL A 14 -12.74 6.53 -14.99
C VAL A 14 -11.28 6.50 -15.47
N CYS A 15 -10.99 7.20 -16.53
CA CYS A 15 -9.62 7.31 -17.03
C CYS A 15 -8.70 7.97 -15.99
N PRO A 16 -7.64 7.31 -15.51
CA PRO A 16 -6.73 7.90 -14.53
C PRO A 16 -5.97 9.11 -15.06
N SER A 17 -5.80 9.22 -16.40
CA SER A 17 -5.07 10.33 -17.03
C SER A 17 -5.89 11.60 -17.19
N CYS A 18 -7.19 11.49 -17.56
CA CYS A 18 -8.02 12.67 -17.88
C CYS A 18 -9.40 12.69 -17.18
N ARG A 19 -9.75 11.66 -16.40
CA ARG A 19 -11.04 11.47 -15.72
C ARG A 19 -12.23 11.26 -16.67
N GLY A 20 -12.01 11.15 -17.97
CA GLY A 20 -13.04 10.84 -18.96
C GLY A 20 -13.64 9.44 -18.76
N ALA A 21 -14.83 9.25 -19.35
CA ALA A 21 -15.46 7.94 -19.36
C ALA A 21 -14.61 6.91 -20.11
N LEU A 22 -14.70 5.66 -19.69
CA LEU A 22 -14.04 4.53 -20.30
C LEU A 22 -15.05 3.63 -21.00
N ASP A 23 -14.70 3.17 -22.20
CA ASP A 23 -15.41 2.14 -22.91
C ASP A 23 -14.82 0.78 -22.56
N ALA A 24 -15.62 -0.12 -21.98
CA ALA A 24 -15.21 -1.47 -21.68
C ALA A 24 -15.18 -2.32 -22.96
N ARG A 25 -14.06 -2.97 -23.21
CA ARG A 25 -13.85 -3.97 -24.27
C ARG A 25 -13.61 -5.34 -23.63
N ALA A 26 -13.50 -6.38 -24.43
CA ALA A 26 -13.28 -7.73 -23.91
C ALA A 26 -11.96 -7.88 -23.12
N ASP A 27 -10.92 -7.14 -23.51
CA ASP A 27 -9.54 -7.26 -23.01
C ASP A 27 -8.91 -5.91 -22.60
N ALA A 28 -9.67 -4.82 -22.63
CA ALA A 28 -9.17 -3.48 -22.30
C ALA A 28 -10.28 -2.50 -21.90
N TYR A 29 -9.87 -1.39 -21.32
CA TYR A 29 -10.68 -0.18 -21.14
C TYR A 29 -10.07 0.94 -21.99
N ALA A 30 -10.86 1.57 -22.86
CA ALA A 30 -10.42 2.64 -23.74
C ALA A 30 -11.02 3.98 -23.34
N CYS A 31 -10.23 5.02 -23.33
CA CYS A 31 -10.70 6.39 -23.08
C CYS A 31 -11.01 7.11 -24.39
N GLY A 32 -12.28 7.40 -24.66
CA GLY A 32 -12.70 8.17 -25.84
C GLY A 32 -12.24 9.64 -25.81
N ALA A 33 -11.91 10.19 -24.63
CA ALA A 33 -11.52 11.58 -24.48
C ALA A 33 -10.04 11.86 -24.75
N CYS A 34 -9.13 10.98 -24.29
CA CYS A 34 -7.67 11.19 -24.44
C CYS A 34 -6.96 10.08 -25.25
N GLY A 35 -7.69 9.07 -25.72
CA GLY A 35 -7.14 7.97 -26.51
C GLY A 35 -6.31 6.95 -25.71
N ALA A 36 -6.22 7.06 -24.38
CA ALA A 36 -5.51 6.10 -23.57
C ALA A 36 -6.21 4.74 -23.57
N ASP A 37 -5.43 3.67 -23.57
CA ASP A 37 -5.89 2.28 -23.59
C ASP A 37 -5.27 1.51 -22.42
N TYR A 38 -6.10 0.79 -21.67
CA TYR A 38 -5.73 0.11 -20.43
C TYR A 38 -6.08 -1.37 -20.53
N PRO A 39 -5.10 -2.26 -20.69
CA PRO A 39 -5.38 -3.68 -20.90
C PRO A 39 -5.91 -4.36 -19.63
N ILE A 40 -6.66 -5.43 -19.83
CA ILE A 40 -7.01 -6.42 -18.80
C ILE A 40 -6.03 -7.58 -18.94
N VAL A 41 -5.10 -7.71 -18.01
CA VAL A 41 -4.07 -8.75 -18.05
C VAL A 41 -4.43 -9.85 -17.05
N SER A 42 -4.67 -11.06 -17.55
CA SER A 42 -5.09 -12.21 -16.72
C SER A 42 -6.27 -11.87 -15.77
N GLY A 43 -7.27 -11.13 -16.28
CA GLY A 43 -8.43 -10.72 -15.51
C GLY A 43 -8.19 -9.59 -14.50
N ILE A 44 -6.99 -8.98 -14.45
CA ILE A 44 -6.66 -7.81 -13.63
C ILE A 44 -6.60 -6.59 -14.56
N PRO A 45 -7.46 -5.57 -14.37
CA PRO A 45 -7.37 -4.31 -15.10
C PRO A 45 -6.07 -3.59 -14.77
N ASP A 46 -5.33 -3.13 -15.78
CA ASP A 46 -4.05 -2.44 -15.64
C ASP A 46 -4.18 -0.97 -16.07
N PHE A 47 -4.51 -0.11 -15.12
CA PHE A 47 -4.70 1.33 -15.27
C PHE A 47 -3.45 2.16 -14.98
N ARG A 48 -2.28 1.57 -14.96
CA ARG A 48 -1.04 2.32 -14.69
C ARG A 48 -0.80 3.41 -15.71
N THR A 49 -0.47 4.59 -15.21
CA THR A 49 -0.01 5.74 -16.00
C THR A 49 1.52 5.86 -16.00
N ALA A 50 2.18 5.16 -15.08
CA ALA A 50 3.62 5.07 -14.97
C ALA A 50 4.04 3.67 -14.47
N PRO A 51 5.23 3.18 -14.85
CA PRO A 51 5.73 1.89 -14.37
C PRO A 51 6.03 1.90 -12.87
N ASP A 52 6.10 0.71 -12.27
CA ASP A 52 6.82 0.49 -11.02
C ASP A 52 8.27 0.94 -11.21
N PRO A 53 8.84 1.76 -10.32
CA PRO A 53 10.20 2.29 -10.47
C PRO A 53 11.31 1.24 -10.65
N TRP A 54 11.04 0.00 -10.28
CA TRP A 54 12.02 -1.10 -10.30
C TRP A 54 11.99 -1.94 -11.58
N ILE A 55 10.94 -1.83 -12.40
CA ILE A 55 10.73 -2.71 -13.53
C ILE A 55 9.85 -2.04 -14.60
N SER A 56 10.07 -2.32 -15.87
CA SER A 56 9.19 -1.82 -16.94
C SER A 56 7.78 -2.42 -16.85
N LEU A 57 6.78 -1.77 -17.46
CA LEU A 57 5.42 -2.29 -17.52
C LEU A 57 5.36 -3.67 -18.18
N GLU A 58 6.14 -3.84 -19.25
CA GLU A 58 6.19 -5.08 -20.03
C GLU A 58 6.82 -6.22 -19.21
N ASP A 59 7.98 -5.99 -18.62
CA ASP A 59 8.68 -7.00 -17.82
C ASP A 59 7.88 -7.39 -16.56
N ASP A 60 7.20 -6.42 -15.94
CA ASP A 60 6.36 -6.69 -14.78
C ASP A 60 5.16 -7.59 -15.13
N ARG A 61 4.49 -7.30 -16.27
CA ARG A 61 3.42 -8.15 -16.80
C ARG A 61 3.94 -9.53 -17.17
N ALA A 62 5.04 -9.58 -17.91
CA ALA A 62 5.66 -10.85 -18.32
C ALA A 62 6.05 -11.71 -17.12
N LYS A 63 6.63 -11.10 -16.07
CA LYS A 63 6.98 -11.79 -14.83
C LYS A 63 5.74 -12.31 -14.10
N GLY A 64 4.68 -11.49 -13.98
CA GLY A 64 3.42 -11.91 -13.35
C GLY A 64 2.75 -13.07 -14.09
N LEU A 65 2.65 -13.01 -15.42
CA LEU A 65 2.09 -14.07 -16.25
C LEU A 65 2.92 -15.36 -16.21
N ARG A 66 4.25 -15.23 -16.18
CA ARG A 66 5.14 -16.37 -16.00
C ARG A 66 4.92 -17.03 -14.65
N LEU A 67 4.87 -16.23 -13.58
CA LEU A 67 4.63 -16.71 -12.22
C LEU A 67 3.30 -17.47 -12.13
N GLU A 68 2.22 -16.90 -12.68
CA GLU A 68 0.92 -17.54 -12.69
C GLU A 68 0.96 -18.90 -13.41
N ARG A 69 1.56 -18.94 -14.59
CA ARG A 69 1.66 -20.17 -15.41
C ARG A 69 2.50 -21.27 -14.76
N GLU A 70 3.64 -20.91 -14.15
CA GLU A 70 4.57 -21.86 -13.54
C GLU A 70 4.12 -22.35 -12.15
N THR A 71 3.13 -21.67 -11.53
CA THR A 71 2.63 -22.02 -10.19
C THR A 71 1.15 -22.42 -10.17
N VAL A 72 0.62 -22.90 -11.30
CA VAL A 72 -0.74 -23.42 -11.36
C VAL A 72 -0.95 -24.53 -10.32
N GLY A 73 -2.02 -24.41 -9.53
CA GLY A 73 -2.34 -25.37 -8.47
C GLY A 73 -1.46 -25.31 -7.22
N GLN A 74 -0.43 -24.47 -7.19
CA GLN A 74 0.45 -24.32 -6.04
C GLN A 74 -0.13 -23.35 -5.00
N SER A 75 0.35 -23.46 -3.76
CA SER A 75 -0.06 -22.56 -2.68
C SER A 75 0.52 -21.16 -2.82
N PHE A 76 -0.11 -20.20 -2.13
CA PHE A 76 0.40 -18.82 -1.98
C PHE A 76 1.87 -18.79 -1.57
N GLU A 77 2.26 -19.59 -0.57
CA GLU A 77 3.66 -19.65 -0.12
C GLU A 77 4.61 -20.19 -1.17
N ALA A 78 4.18 -21.20 -1.92
CA ALA A 78 4.97 -21.75 -3.03
C ALA A 78 5.14 -20.71 -4.15
N MET A 79 4.09 -19.94 -4.44
CA MET A 79 4.15 -18.85 -5.41
C MET A 79 5.12 -17.73 -4.95
N VAL A 80 5.15 -17.37 -3.67
CA VAL A 80 6.13 -16.40 -3.13
C VAL A 80 7.56 -16.92 -3.28
N ARG A 81 7.81 -18.20 -3.04
CA ARG A 81 9.13 -18.81 -3.27
C ARG A 81 9.53 -18.82 -4.75
N ALA A 82 8.59 -19.16 -5.62
CA ALA A 82 8.79 -19.11 -7.08
C ALA A 82 9.11 -17.70 -7.57
N TYR A 83 8.45 -16.68 -7.02
CA TYR A 83 8.74 -15.27 -7.31
C TYR A 83 10.22 -14.94 -7.08
N TRP A 84 10.78 -15.38 -5.96
CA TRP A 84 12.20 -15.13 -5.65
C TRP A 84 13.14 -15.94 -6.52
N ALA A 85 12.79 -17.16 -6.87
CA ALA A 85 13.56 -17.97 -7.83
C ALA A 85 13.63 -17.31 -9.23
N MET A 86 12.59 -16.56 -9.61
CA MET A 86 12.54 -15.77 -10.85
C MET A 86 13.20 -14.37 -10.72
N THR A 87 13.83 -14.05 -9.58
CA THR A 87 14.47 -12.74 -9.37
C THR A 87 15.97 -12.96 -9.15
N PRO A 88 16.74 -13.18 -10.23
CA PRO A 88 18.18 -13.42 -10.13
C PRO A 88 18.87 -12.21 -9.49
N GLY A 89 19.92 -12.46 -8.70
CA GLY A 89 20.67 -11.42 -8.01
C GLY A 89 20.10 -10.99 -6.66
N THR A 90 18.91 -11.46 -6.26
CA THR A 90 18.39 -11.22 -4.92
C THR A 90 19.12 -12.10 -3.91
N PRO A 91 19.74 -11.55 -2.85
CA PRO A 91 20.38 -12.34 -1.81
C PRO A 91 19.37 -13.28 -1.14
N THR A 92 19.75 -14.55 -0.93
CA THR A 92 18.88 -15.59 -0.30
C THR A 92 18.33 -15.13 1.04
N ALA A 93 19.15 -14.52 1.89
CA ALA A 93 18.72 -14.00 3.19
C ALA A 93 17.65 -12.90 3.09
N TYR A 94 17.67 -12.10 2.00
CA TYR A 94 16.62 -11.12 1.75
C TYR A 94 15.30 -11.82 1.33
N ALA A 95 15.37 -12.76 0.40
CA ALA A 95 14.23 -13.53 -0.07
C ALA A 95 13.54 -14.29 1.07
N GLU A 96 14.32 -14.91 1.97
CA GLU A 96 13.82 -15.60 3.16
C GLU A 96 13.14 -14.64 4.13
N ARG A 97 13.77 -13.50 4.46
CA ARG A 97 13.18 -12.47 5.34
C ARG A 97 11.89 -11.95 4.77
N PHE A 98 11.85 -11.67 3.47
CA PHE A 98 10.64 -11.16 2.82
C PHE A 98 9.53 -12.22 2.80
N THR A 99 9.86 -13.48 2.48
CA THR A 99 8.90 -14.58 2.53
C THR A 99 8.31 -14.74 3.94
N HIS A 100 9.14 -14.67 4.96
CA HIS A 100 8.69 -14.68 6.34
C HIS A 100 7.83 -13.46 6.69
N HIS A 101 8.19 -12.26 6.20
CA HIS A 101 7.39 -11.04 6.35
C HIS A 101 5.99 -11.22 5.74
N VAL A 102 5.91 -11.68 4.51
CA VAL A 102 4.66 -11.88 3.76
C VAL A 102 3.78 -12.96 4.40
N ARG A 103 4.40 -14.02 4.96
CA ARG A 103 3.68 -15.07 5.70
C ARG A 103 2.95 -14.52 6.92
N GLY A 104 3.57 -13.65 7.70
CA GLY A 104 2.97 -13.01 8.88
C GLY A 104 2.11 -11.76 8.58
N ALA A 105 2.00 -11.34 7.32
CA ALA A 105 1.38 -10.07 6.97
C ALA A 105 -0.11 -10.00 7.30
N GLU A 106 -0.86 -11.09 7.06
CA GLU A 106 -2.30 -11.16 7.38
C GLU A 106 -2.57 -11.00 8.88
N GLY A 107 -1.77 -11.64 9.73
CA GLY A 107 -1.88 -11.49 11.19
C GLY A 107 -1.64 -10.04 11.64
N ARG A 108 -0.62 -9.39 11.08
CA ARG A 108 -0.36 -7.96 11.34
C ARG A 108 -1.49 -7.07 10.85
N ALA A 109 -2.01 -7.34 9.66
CA ALA A 109 -3.14 -6.59 9.12
C ALA A 109 -4.38 -6.73 10.00
N ARG A 110 -4.68 -7.92 10.50
CA ARG A 110 -5.80 -8.19 11.42
C ARG A 110 -5.65 -7.41 12.71
N GLU A 111 -4.50 -7.52 13.37
CA GLU A 111 -4.22 -6.76 14.60
C GLU A 111 -4.34 -5.24 14.35
N TRP A 112 -3.85 -4.76 13.22
CA TRP A 112 -3.97 -3.34 12.86
C TRP A 112 -5.41 -2.91 12.58
N LEU A 113 -6.20 -3.77 11.93
CA LEU A 113 -7.63 -3.53 11.75
C LEU A 113 -8.35 -3.41 13.07
N ASP A 114 -8.08 -4.30 14.04
CA ASP A 114 -8.66 -4.28 15.38
C ASP A 114 -8.28 -3.00 16.14
N LEU A 115 -7.01 -2.60 16.09
CA LEU A 115 -6.51 -1.37 16.73
C LEU A 115 -7.08 -0.08 16.12
N THR A 116 -7.46 -0.11 14.85
CA THR A 116 -8.01 1.04 14.11
C THR A 116 -9.51 0.93 13.90
N ALA A 117 -10.14 -0.13 14.41
CA ALA A 117 -11.59 -0.28 14.42
C ALA A 117 -12.19 0.83 15.29
N ARG A 118 -12.97 1.70 14.66
CA ARG A 118 -13.80 2.68 15.38
C ARG A 118 -15.25 2.28 15.21
N PRO A 119 -16.10 2.47 16.24
CA PRO A 119 -17.54 2.33 16.05
C PRO A 119 -17.97 3.13 14.82
N ALA A 120 -18.73 2.50 13.95
CA ALA A 120 -19.26 3.18 12.76
C ALA A 120 -20.16 4.34 13.22
N SER A 121 -19.62 5.55 13.20
CA SER A 121 -20.39 6.79 13.42
C SER A 121 -20.91 7.30 12.09
N GLY A 122 -21.82 6.56 11.46
CA GLY A 122 -22.40 6.92 10.15
C GLY A 122 -23.40 5.86 9.71
N PRO A 123 -24.22 6.15 8.68
CA PRO A 123 -25.12 5.17 8.12
C PRO A 123 -24.34 3.95 7.61
N ALA A 124 -24.89 2.77 7.79
CA ALA A 124 -24.34 1.56 7.20
C ALA A 124 -24.27 1.75 5.67
N THR A 125 -23.07 1.64 5.13
CA THR A 125 -22.86 1.77 3.67
C THR A 125 -22.40 0.43 3.12
N THR A 126 -22.90 0.09 1.94
CA THR A 126 -22.45 -1.08 1.15
C THR A 126 -21.25 -0.76 0.27
N ALA A 127 -20.79 0.49 0.26
CA ALA A 127 -19.64 0.91 -0.52
C ALA A 127 -18.37 0.14 -0.08
N PRO A 128 -17.50 -0.25 -1.02
CA PRO A 128 -16.31 -1.03 -0.73
C PRO A 128 -15.27 -0.22 0.04
N TRP A 129 -14.29 -0.91 0.61
CA TRP A 129 -13.07 -0.32 1.14
C TRP A 129 -11.99 -0.28 0.05
N LEU A 130 -11.10 0.69 0.13
CA LEU A 130 -9.92 0.79 -0.73
C LEU A 130 -8.68 0.39 0.07
N ASP A 131 -7.92 -0.58 -0.44
CA ASP A 131 -6.58 -0.95 0.05
C ASP A 131 -5.53 -0.36 -0.90
N LEU A 132 -4.87 0.71 -0.46
CA LEU A 132 -3.88 1.46 -1.22
C LEU A 132 -2.50 0.83 -1.07
N GLY A 133 -1.93 0.31 -2.17
CA GLY A 133 -0.68 -0.45 -2.14
C GLY A 133 -0.88 -1.79 -1.46
N CYS A 134 -1.85 -2.56 -1.97
CA CYS A 134 -2.30 -3.80 -1.32
C CYS A 134 -1.26 -4.93 -1.30
N GLY A 135 -0.16 -4.79 -2.07
CA GLY A 135 0.91 -5.77 -2.12
C GLY A 135 0.41 -7.20 -2.34
N THR A 136 0.45 -8.00 -1.30
CA THR A 136 -0.05 -9.38 -1.29
C THR A 136 -1.48 -9.52 -0.73
N ALA A 137 -2.26 -8.43 -0.68
CA ALA A 137 -3.66 -8.34 -0.24
C ALA A 137 -3.90 -8.82 1.21
N GLU A 138 -2.97 -8.53 2.10
CA GLU A 138 -3.10 -8.91 3.51
C GLU A 138 -4.26 -8.23 4.23
N LEU A 139 -4.58 -6.98 3.89
CA LEU A 139 -5.73 -6.27 4.46
C LEU A 139 -7.05 -6.91 4.04
N ALA A 140 -7.20 -7.22 2.75
CA ALA A 140 -8.40 -7.88 2.25
C ALA A 140 -8.56 -9.28 2.87
N ALA A 141 -7.47 -10.05 2.99
CA ALA A 141 -7.47 -11.36 3.65
C ALA A 141 -7.83 -11.27 5.14
N ALA A 142 -7.33 -10.25 5.84
CA ALA A 142 -7.62 -10.02 7.26
C ALA A 142 -9.05 -9.54 7.50
N ALA A 143 -9.61 -8.70 6.61
CA ALA A 143 -10.98 -8.22 6.69
C ALA A 143 -12.01 -9.34 6.45
N GLY A 144 -11.65 -10.38 5.69
CA GLY A 144 -12.49 -11.54 5.43
C GLY A 144 -13.57 -11.30 4.37
N SER A 145 -14.33 -12.34 4.05
CA SER A 145 -15.35 -12.32 2.98
C SER A 145 -16.57 -11.44 3.26
N GLY A 146 -16.75 -10.99 4.51
CA GLY A 146 -17.85 -10.10 4.88
C GLY A 146 -17.67 -8.64 4.46
N VAL A 147 -16.50 -8.28 3.95
CA VAL A 147 -16.17 -6.91 3.55
C VAL A 147 -15.63 -6.91 2.12
N ARG A 148 -16.20 -6.04 1.27
CA ARG A 148 -15.69 -5.83 -0.09
C ARG A 148 -14.47 -4.90 -0.01
N VAL A 149 -13.29 -5.44 -0.27
CA VAL A 149 -12.04 -4.67 -0.32
C VAL A 149 -11.51 -4.66 -1.75
N VAL A 150 -11.31 -3.48 -2.30
CA VAL A 150 -10.65 -3.27 -3.59
C VAL A 150 -9.20 -2.96 -3.33
N GLY A 151 -8.31 -3.86 -3.75
CA GLY A 151 -6.87 -3.68 -3.63
C GLY A 151 -6.28 -3.06 -4.89
N ILE A 152 -5.48 -2.01 -4.73
CA ILE A 152 -4.66 -1.48 -5.80
C ILE A 152 -3.17 -1.62 -5.48
N ASP A 153 -2.40 -1.95 -6.50
CA ASP A 153 -0.93 -1.91 -6.44
C ASP A 153 -0.34 -1.59 -7.81
N VAL A 154 0.83 -0.97 -7.84
CA VAL A 154 1.55 -0.69 -9.10
C VAL A 154 2.28 -1.93 -9.62
N ALA A 155 2.54 -2.91 -8.78
CA ALA A 155 3.28 -4.13 -9.12
C ALA A 155 2.34 -5.27 -9.54
N PHE A 156 2.08 -5.40 -10.83
CA PHE A 156 1.21 -6.45 -11.39
C PHE A 156 1.61 -7.86 -10.91
N ARG A 157 2.89 -8.16 -10.86
CA ARG A 157 3.44 -9.42 -10.37
C ARG A 157 3.02 -9.74 -8.92
N TRP A 158 2.86 -8.72 -8.06
CA TRP A 158 2.39 -8.90 -6.69
C TRP A 158 0.87 -9.08 -6.63
N LEU A 159 0.11 -8.46 -7.53
CA LEU A 159 -1.34 -8.69 -7.63
C LEU A 159 -1.67 -10.13 -8.05
N VAL A 160 -0.83 -10.76 -8.87
CA VAL A 160 -0.96 -12.20 -9.19
C VAL A 160 -0.77 -13.06 -7.92
N VAL A 161 0.21 -12.72 -7.08
CA VAL A 161 0.43 -13.38 -5.78
C VAL A 161 -0.73 -13.11 -4.81
N ALA A 162 -1.19 -11.87 -4.75
CA ALA A 162 -2.34 -11.43 -3.95
C ALA A 162 -3.61 -12.22 -4.29
N ARG A 163 -3.89 -12.38 -5.57
CA ARG A 163 -5.02 -13.19 -6.05
C ARG A 163 -4.98 -14.61 -5.51
N ARG A 164 -3.82 -15.25 -5.51
CA ARG A 164 -3.67 -16.61 -4.95
C ARG A 164 -4.02 -16.64 -3.47
N ARG A 165 -3.55 -15.67 -2.68
CA ARG A 165 -3.90 -15.57 -1.25
C ARG A 165 -5.40 -15.46 -1.05
N LEU A 166 -6.06 -14.56 -1.79
CA LEU A 166 -7.49 -14.34 -1.64
C LEU A 166 -8.32 -15.57 -2.03
N VAL A 167 -7.96 -16.23 -3.14
CA VAL A 167 -8.61 -17.47 -3.57
C VAL A 167 -8.48 -18.58 -2.52
N GLU A 168 -7.31 -18.74 -1.91
CA GLU A 168 -7.11 -19.73 -0.82
C GLU A 168 -7.93 -19.41 0.43
N ARG A 169 -8.31 -18.14 0.63
CA ARG A 169 -9.18 -17.69 1.73
C ARG A 169 -10.67 -17.71 1.37
N GLY A 170 -11.02 -18.11 0.14
CA GLY A 170 -12.41 -18.05 -0.34
C GLY A 170 -12.94 -16.62 -0.50
N ILE A 171 -12.05 -15.66 -0.73
CA ILE A 171 -12.38 -14.24 -0.89
C ILE A 171 -12.29 -13.89 -2.38
N ALA A 172 -13.33 -13.22 -2.91
CA ALA A 172 -13.32 -12.72 -4.29
C ALA A 172 -12.19 -11.67 -4.46
N PRO A 173 -11.24 -11.89 -5.41
CA PRO A 173 -10.10 -11.00 -5.59
C PRO A 173 -10.49 -9.75 -6.39
N LEU A 174 -10.81 -8.65 -5.72
CA LEU A 174 -11.05 -7.34 -6.33
C LEU A 174 -9.71 -6.57 -6.41
N LEU A 175 -8.89 -6.90 -7.43
CA LEU A 175 -7.52 -6.40 -7.57
C LEU A 175 -7.35 -5.61 -8.87
N ILE A 176 -6.72 -4.45 -8.79
CA ILE A 176 -6.52 -3.51 -9.89
C ILE A 176 -5.08 -3.03 -9.90
N CYS A 177 -4.42 -3.09 -11.04
CA CYS A 177 -3.08 -2.56 -11.21
C CYS A 177 -3.18 -1.05 -11.51
N ALA A 178 -2.73 -0.19 -10.59
CA ALA A 178 -2.82 1.26 -10.73
C ALA A 178 -1.80 2.00 -9.87
N ASN A 179 -1.49 3.24 -10.25
CA ASN A 179 -0.70 4.16 -9.44
C ASN A 179 -1.60 4.83 -8.39
N ALA A 180 -1.13 4.91 -7.16
CA ALA A 180 -1.86 5.56 -6.06
C ALA A 180 -2.04 7.08 -6.26
N GLU A 181 -1.19 7.68 -7.08
CA GLU A 181 -1.24 9.09 -7.48
C GLU A 181 -2.32 9.40 -8.54
N ALA A 182 -2.91 8.35 -9.17
CA ALA A 182 -3.89 8.47 -10.25
C ALA A 182 -4.87 7.30 -10.22
N LEU A 183 -5.82 7.33 -9.30
CA LEU A 183 -6.79 6.25 -9.07
C LEU A 183 -7.86 6.21 -10.17
N PRO A 184 -8.14 5.04 -10.75
CA PRO A 184 -9.09 4.89 -11.87
C PRO A 184 -10.57 4.82 -11.41
N PHE A 185 -10.93 5.51 -10.33
CA PHE A 185 -12.27 5.43 -9.77
C PHE A 185 -12.99 6.79 -9.83
N PRO A 186 -14.33 6.80 -9.96
CA PRO A 186 -15.12 8.00 -9.77
C PRO A 186 -14.94 8.61 -8.38
N ASP A 187 -15.39 9.85 -8.23
CA ASP A 187 -15.46 10.51 -6.94
C ASP A 187 -16.41 9.75 -6.01
N ALA A 188 -16.16 9.81 -4.71
CA ALA A 188 -17.03 9.25 -3.67
C ALA A 188 -17.41 7.76 -3.88
N THR A 189 -16.46 6.93 -4.27
CA THR A 189 -16.65 5.48 -4.52
C THR A 189 -16.52 4.65 -3.24
N PHE A 190 -15.61 5.00 -2.32
CA PHE A 190 -15.21 4.15 -1.20
C PHE A 190 -15.66 4.64 0.16
N ALA A 191 -16.10 3.71 1.02
CA ALA A 191 -16.49 3.98 2.40
C ALA A 191 -15.33 4.28 3.34
N GLN A 192 -14.14 3.80 3.01
CA GLN A 192 -12.88 4.11 3.68
C GLN A 192 -11.69 3.72 2.80
N ALA A 193 -10.52 4.28 3.12
CA ALA A 193 -9.26 3.83 2.55
C ALA A 193 -8.27 3.45 3.66
N ARG A 194 -7.47 2.42 3.37
CA ARG A 194 -6.43 1.91 4.25
C ARG A 194 -5.15 1.66 3.49
N SER A 195 -4.00 1.76 4.17
CA SER A 195 -2.71 1.46 3.56
C SER A 195 -1.67 1.04 4.60
N LEU A 196 -0.94 -0.01 4.31
CA LEU A 196 0.18 -0.52 5.11
C LEU A 196 1.49 -0.46 4.29
N GLY A 197 2.28 0.62 4.48
CA GLY A 197 3.63 0.69 3.89
C GLY A 197 3.65 1.12 2.42
N LEU A 198 2.79 2.04 1.99
CA LEU A 198 2.78 2.59 0.64
C LEU A 198 3.50 3.94 0.53
N LEU A 199 3.21 4.88 1.45
CA LEU A 199 3.50 6.30 1.24
C LEU A 199 4.99 6.60 1.11
N GLU A 200 5.85 5.80 1.73
CA GLU A 200 7.31 5.86 1.59
C GLU A 200 7.81 5.48 0.19
N HIS A 201 7.01 4.81 -0.61
CA HIS A 201 7.31 4.44 -1.99
C HIS A 201 6.74 5.44 -3.01
N CYS A 202 5.84 6.32 -2.60
CA CYS A 202 5.26 7.35 -3.46
C CYS A 202 6.12 8.61 -3.46
N ARG A 203 6.48 9.10 -4.64
CA ARG A 203 7.23 10.34 -4.79
C ARG A 203 6.40 11.55 -4.41
N ASP A 204 5.18 11.62 -4.90
CA ASP A 204 4.23 12.71 -4.70
C ASP A 204 3.10 12.33 -3.72
N ALA A 205 3.36 12.57 -2.43
CA ALA A 205 2.36 12.34 -1.39
C ALA A 205 1.13 13.27 -1.53
N ASP A 206 1.28 14.44 -2.12
CA ASP A 206 0.16 15.35 -2.35
C ASP A 206 -0.80 14.80 -3.40
N ALA A 207 -0.28 14.21 -4.48
CA ALA A 207 -1.09 13.54 -5.49
C ALA A 207 -1.85 12.35 -4.90
N VAL A 208 -1.16 11.49 -4.12
CA VAL A 208 -1.79 10.35 -3.42
C VAL A 208 -2.93 10.83 -2.52
N MET A 209 -2.69 11.86 -1.68
CA MET A 209 -3.71 12.34 -0.75
C MET A 209 -4.89 13.00 -1.46
N ARG A 210 -4.64 13.80 -2.52
CA ARG A 210 -5.72 14.41 -3.32
C ARG A 210 -6.61 13.36 -3.95
N ASP A 211 -5.99 12.35 -4.58
CA ASP A 211 -6.76 11.34 -5.29
C ASP A 211 -7.48 10.38 -4.34
N CYS A 212 -6.85 10.04 -3.21
CA CYS A 212 -7.50 9.29 -2.14
C CYS A 212 -8.69 10.06 -1.54
N CYS A 213 -8.55 11.37 -1.28
CA CYS A 213 -9.66 12.19 -0.78
C CYS A 213 -10.83 12.25 -1.76
N ARG A 214 -10.54 12.36 -3.05
CA ARG A 214 -11.54 12.42 -4.11
C ARG A 214 -12.40 11.16 -4.21
N VAL A 215 -11.77 9.98 -4.13
CA VAL A 215 -12.49 8.70 -4.28
C VAL A 215 -13.23 8.25 -3.02
N LEU A 216 -13.00 8.89 -1.90
CA LEU A 216 -13.69 8.61 -0.64
C LEU A 216 -15.01 9.38 -0.54
N ILE A 217 -16.04 8.76 0.02
CA ILE A 217 -17.30 9.44 0.32
C ILE A 217 -17.10 10.48 1.45
N ALA A 218 -17.97 11.48 1.51
CA ALA A 218 -17.90 12.49 2.58
C ALA A 218 -17.96 11.84 3.98
N GLY A 219 -17.11 12.29 4.88
CA GLY A 219 -16.95 11.73 6.22
C GLY A 219 -16.14 10.42 6.28
N ALA A 220 -15.78 9.83 5.15
CA ALA A 220 -15.04 8.56 5.12
C ALA A 220 -13.64 8.69 5.75
N PRO A 221 -13.19 7.69 6.52
CA PRO A 221 -11.87 7.71 7.11
C PRO A 221 -10.80 7.20 6.13
N LEU A 222 -9.61 7.81 6.25
CA LEU A 222 -8.35 7.29 5.75
C LEU A 222 -7.52 6.84 6.95
N HIS A 223 -6.94 5.64 6.89
CA HIS A 223 -5.96 5.13 7.83
C HIS A 223 -4.70 4.68 7.08
N LEU A 224 -3.55 5.19 7.50
CA LEU A 224 -2.26 4.85 6.91
C LEU A 224 -1.26 4.45 8.00
N ARG A 225 -0.43 3.45 7.69
CA ARG A 225 0.77 3.14 8.44
C ARG A 225 1.95 3.24 7.50
N THR A 226 2.97 4.04 7.84
CA THR A 226 4.08 4.35 6.94
C THR A 226 5.38 4.56 7.70
N SER A 227 6.51 4.39 7.02
CA SER A 227 7.83 4.66 7.58
C SER A 227 8.03 6.14 7.85
N ASN A 228 8.62 6.46 9.01
CA ASN A 228 8.96 7.82 9.37
C ASN A 228 10.35 8.18 8.83
N ARG A 229 10.44 9.26 8.08
CA ARG A 229 11.71 9.80 7.59
C ARG A 229 12.74 10.00 8.71
N PHE A 230 12.30 10.55 9.84
CA PHE A 230 13.18 10.95 10.93
C PHE A 230 13.33 9.89 12.02
N THR A 231 13.24 8.62 11.65
CA THR A 231 13.47 7.53 12.59
C THR A 231 14.84 7.60 13.25
N LEU A 232 14.90 7.30 14.57
CA LEU A 232 16.16 7.07 15.28
C LEU A 232 16.70 5.64 15.08
N LEU A 233 15.90 4.76 14.48
CA LEU A 233 16.36 3.43 14.09
C LEU A 233 17.01 3.47 12.71
N ARG A 234 17.55 2.33 12.30
CA ARG A 234 18.05 2.18 10.93
C ARG A 234 16.89 2.28 9.94
N GLU A 235 17.16 2.87 8.79
CA GLU A 235 16.20 2.93 7.70
C GLU A 235 15.83 1.49 7.29
N PRO A 236 14.52 1.12 7.25
CA PRO A 236 14.13 -0.29 7.15
C PRO A 236 14.48 -0.97 5.82
N HIS A 237 14.58 -0.22 4.72
CA HIS A 237 14.85 -0.78 3.40
C HIS A 237 16.32 -1.14 3.18
N VAL A 238 17.23 -0.31 3.70
CA VAL A 238 18.69 -0.49 3.50
C VAL A 238 19.47 -0.77 4.78
N GLY A 239 18.84 -0.71 5.94
CA GLY A 239 19.49 -1.00 7.22
C GLY A 239 20.56 0.02 7.66
N VAL A 240 20.58 1.22 7.06
CA VAL A 240 21.54 2.29 7.33
C VAL A 240 20.94 3.33 8.27
N TRP A 241 21.69 3.75 9.28
CA TRP A 241 21.26 4.78 10.21
C TRP A 241 21.44 6.18 9.63
N GLY A 242 20.55 7.12 10.01
CA GLY A 242 20.70 8.55 9.72
C GLY A 242 20.26 9.01 8.32
N VAL A 243 19.85 8.11 7.43
CA VAL A 243 19.48 8.40 6.03
C VAL A 243 18.45 9.53 5.94
N GLY A 244 17.40 9.49 6.74
CA GLY A 244 16.30 10.45 6.68
C GLY A 244 16.62 11.83 7.28
N TRP A 245 17.69 11.95 8.08
CA TRP A 245 18.08 13.19 8.74
C TRP A 245 18.87 14.15 7.85
N MET A 246 19.42 13.61 6.76
CA MET A 246 20.16 14.43 5.81
C MET A 246 19.26 14.94 4.67
N PRO A 247 19.70 15.97 3.92
CA PRO A 247 19.05 16.38 2.68
C PRO A 247 18.88 15.20 1.71
N ARG A 248 17.72 15.05 1.08
CA ARG A 248 17.41 13.90 0.19
C ARG A 248 18.46 13.65 -0.88
N ARG A 249 19.07 14.71 -1.42
CA ARG A 249 20.15 14.61 -2.44
C ARG A 249 21.40 13.88 -1.96
N TRP A 250 21.60 13.78 -0.64
CA TRP A 250 22.76 13.11 -0.05
C TRP A 250 22.45 11.69 0.42
N ALA A 251 21.18 11.30 0.46
CA ALA A 251 20.76 9.99 0.97
C ALA A 251 21.35 8.84 0.16
N ASP A 252 21.22 8.87 -1.18
CA ASP A 252 21.77 7.84 -2.05
C ASP A 252 23.32 7.78 -2.01
N PRO A 253 24.09 8.87 -2.17
CA PRO A 253 25.54 8.84 -2.00
C PRO A 253 25.99 8.31 -0.64
N TYR A 254 25.29 8.66 0.43
CA TYR A 254 25.60 8.21 1.78
C TYR A 254 25.37 6.69 1.95
N VAL A 255 24.23 6.18 1.49
CA VAL A 255 23.93 4.74 1.55
C VAL A 255 24.93 3.97 0.70
N HIS A 256 25.23 4.43 -0.51
CA HIS A 256 26.22 3.82 -1.38
C HIS A 256 27.59 3.76 -0.72
N TRP A 257 28.04 4.85 -0.08
CA TRP A 257 29.29 4.87 0.67
C TRP A 257 29.30 3.88 1.84
N ARG A 258 28.14 3.71 2.53
CA ARG A 258 28.06 2.87 3.74
C ARG A 258 28.00 1.37 3.45
N ILE A 259 27.31 0.97 2.39
CA ILE A 259 27.01 -0.45 2.13
C ILE A 259 27.15 -0.86 0.64
N GLY A 260 27.58 0.03 -0.24
CA GLY A 260 27.74 -0.25 -1.69
C GLY A 260 26.44 -0.33 -2.48
N GLU A 261 25.29 -0.18 -1.83
CA GLU A 261 23.96 -0.24 -2.48
C GLU A 261 23.41 1.14 -2.80
N ARG A 262 22.47 1.21 -3.77
CA ARG A 262 21.78 2.45 -4.12
C ARG A 262 20.52 2.62 -3.28
N TYR A 263 20.25 3.87 -2.87
CA TYR A 263 19.02 4.26 -2.16
C TYR A 263 18.07 4.97 -3.12
N LEU A 264 17.48 4.21 -4.03
CA LEU A 264 16.56 4.70 -5.04
C LEU A 264 15.12 4.33 -4.68
N HIS A 265 14.17 5.14 -5.17
CA HIS A 265 12.74 4.87 -5.10
C HIS A 265 12.16 4.73 -3.69
N HIS A 266 12.82 5.35 -2.71
CA HIS A 266 12.35 5.46 -1.33
C HIS A 266 12.24 6.94 -0.93
N TRP A 267 11.03 7.36 -0.62
CA TRP A 267 10.73 8.76 -0.25
C TRP A 267 9.96 8.84 1.07
N PRO A 268 10.49 8.34 2.18
CA PRO A 268 9.82 8.42 3.46
C PRO A 268 9.51 9.88 3.80
N LYS A 269 8.33 10.10 4.39
CA LYS A 269 7.83 11.42 4.74
C LYS A 269 7.94 11.64 6.25
N GLY A 270 8.19 12.89 6.66
CA GLY A 270 8.09 13.27 8.06
C GLY A 270 6.64 13.58 8.46
N PRO A 271 6.31 13.55 9.76
CA PRO A 271 4.94 13.75 10.24
C PRO A 271 4.33 15.10 9.80
N GLY A 272 5.14 16.14 9.68
CA GLY A 272 4.72 17.46 9.19
C GLY A 272 4.42 17.48 7.70
N GLU A 273 5.17 16.73 6.88
CA GLU A 273 4.93 16.58 5.44
C GLU A 273 3.59 15.87 5.20
N ILE A 274 3.36 14.76 5.88
CA ILE A 274 2.11 13.98 5.76
C ILE A 274 0.91 14.83 6.17
N ARG A 275 0.97 15.49 7.34
CA ARG A 275 -0.12 16.31 7.82
C ARG A 275 -0.47 17.45 6.85
N ARG A 276 0.53 18.13 6.27
CA ARG A 276 0.29 19.17 5.28
C ARG A 276 -0.33 18.63 4.00
N ALA A 277 0.14 17.49 3.50
CA ALA A 277 -0.44 16.85 2.31
C ALA A 277 -1.92 16.50 2.52
N MET A 278 -2.27 15.91 3.67
CA MET A 278 -3.66 15.59 4.00
C MET A 278 -4.55 16.84 4.10
N HIS A 279 -4.09 17.89 4.78
CA HIS A 279 -4.87 19.13 4.87
C HIS A 279 -5.07 19.81 3.52
N ARG A 280 -4.03 19.82 2.65
CA ARG A 280 -4.18 20.35 1.27
C ARG A 280 -5.15 19.53 0.42
N ALA A 281 -5.25 18.25 0.68
CA ALA A 281 -6.18 17.35 -0.01
C ALA A 281 -7.65 17.47 0.45
N GLY A 282 -7.92 18.16 1.59
CA GLY A 282 -9.27 18.32 2.13
C GLY A 282 -9.61 17.40 3.31
N PHE A 283 -8.63 16.66 3.85
CA PHE A 283 -8.87 15.87 5.05
C PHE A 283 -8.97 16.74 6.31
N ARG A 284 -9.95 16.43 7.16
CA ARG A 284 -10.16 16.98 8.51
C ARG A 284 -9.77 15.97 9.58
N GLU A 285 -9.75 16.40 10.83
CA GLU A 285 -9.38 15.56 11.99
C GLU A 285 -8.06 14.82 11.83
N VAL A 286 -7.11 15.41 11.10
CA VAL A 286 -5.84 14.78 10.76
C VAL A 286 -5.01 14.52 12.02
N ARG A 287 -4.73 13.24 12.27
CA ARG A 287 -3.89 12.77 13.37
C ARG A 287 -2.69 12.05 12.81
N VAL A 288 -1.50 12.42 13.27
CA VAL A 288 -0.24 11.71 13.00
C VAL A 288 0.40 11.40 14.34
N SER A 289 0.64 10.14 14.61
CA SER A 289 1.23 9.66 15.87
C SER A 289 2.29 8.60 15.61
N ALA A 290 3.10 8.30 16.60
CA ALA A 290 3.94 7.11 16.58
C ALA A 290 3.05 5.85 16.52
N ALA A 291 3.33 4.94 15.61
CA ALA A 291 2.56 3.72 15.45
C ALA A 291 2.71 2.79 16.67
N PRO A 292 1.64 2.06 17.10
CA PRO A 292 1.80 1.00 18.07
C PRO A 292 2.67 -0.11 17.49
N MET A 293 3.38 -0.82 18.35
CA MET A 293 4.10 -2.03 17.94
C MET A 293 3.11 -3.19 17.83
N LEU A 294 3.00 -3.78 16.65
CA LEU A 294 2.19 -4.98 16.47
C LEU A 294 2.91 -6.19 17.09
N ALA A 295 2.16 -7.13 17.65
CA ALA A 295 2.73 -8.30 18.30
C ALA A 295 3.66 -9.09 17.38
N ALA A 296 3.24 -9.33 16.13
CA ALA A 296 4.06 -10.03 15.13
C ALA A 296 5.33 -9.27 14.73
N ASP A 297 5.38 -7.95 14.88
CA ASP A 297 6.59 -7.15 14.65
C ASP A 297 7.48 -7.13 15.91
N ALA A 298 6.88 -7.14 17.11
CA ALA A 298 7.60 -7.24 18.38
C ALA A 298 8.46 -8.52 18.47
N ASP A 299 7.95 -9.64 17.96
CA ASP A 299 8.66 -10.92 17.94
C ASP A 299 9.93 -10.91 17.10
N ARG A 300 10.05 -9.96 16.16
CA ARG A 300 11.23 -9.77 15.29
C ARG A 300 12.30 -8.88 15.90
N LEU A 301 11.96 -8.16 16.96
CA LEU A 301 12.92 -7.27 17.59
C LEU A 301 14.02 -8.05 18.33
N PRO A 302 15.27 -7.55 18.31
CA PRO A 302 16.31 -8.03 19.20
C PRO A 302 15.82 -7.99 20.65
N GLY A 303 16.23 -8.95 21.47
CA GLY A 303 15.81 -9.07 22.87
C GLY A 303 16.01 -7.79 23.71
N SER A 304 17.04 -6.99 23.41
CA SER A 304 17.30 -5.70 24.03
C SER A 304 16.20 -4.67 23.72
N LEU A 305 15.74 -4.60 22.47
CA LEU A 305 14.65 -3.69 22.06
C LEU A 305 13.29 -4.19 22.56
N ARG A 306 13.09 -5.51 22.62
CA ARG A 306 11.85 -6.08 23.17
C ARG A 306 11.64 -5.71 24.63
N ARG A 307 12.73 -5.63 25.42
CA ARG A 307 12.65 -5.22 26.83
C ARG A 307 12.18 -3.78 27.04
N VAL A 308 12.45 -2.88 26.11
CA VAL A 308 12.04 -1.47 26.21
C VAL A 308 10.67 -1.20 25.58
N LEU A 309 10.07 -2.20 24.96
CA LEU A 309 8.78 -2.07 24.29
C LEU A 309 7.63 -1.61 25.21
N PRO A 310 7.48 -2.14 26.44
CA PRO A 310 6.43 -1.65 27.36
C PRO A 310 6.61 -0.17 27.70
N LEU A 311 7.86 0.30 27.80
CA LEU A 311 8.15 1.70 28.02
C LEU A 311 7.77 2.56 26.79
N TYR A 312 8.08 2.08 25.57
CA TYR A 312 7.66 2.73 24.33
C TYR A 312 6.13 2.89 24.27
N GLU A 313 5.37 1.82 24.54
CA GLU A 313 3.91 1.88 24.51
C GLU A 313 3.33 2.84 25.56
N ARG A 314 3.91 2.88 26.76
CA ARG A 314 3.54 3.84 27.79
C ARG A 314 3.86 5.29 27.38
N LEU A 315 5.07 5.55 26.86
CA LEU A 315 5.49 6.88 26.43
C LEU A 315 4.65 7.41 25.27
N ARG A 316 4.20 6.51 24.39
CA ARG A 316 3.36 6.86 23.24
C ARG A 316 2.02 7.46 23.64
N THR A 317 1.52 7.19 24.84
CA THR A 317 0.26 7.72 25.37
C THR A 317 0.44 9.00 26.19
N LEU A 318 1.63 9.29 26.70
CA LEU A 318 1.90 10.46 27.54
C LEU A 318 2.02 11.75 26.70
N PRO A 319 1.34 12.87 27.06
CA PRO A 319 1.25 14.08 26.25
C PRO A 319 2.60 14.64 25.78
N GLY A 320 3.59 14.79 26.63
CA GLY A 320 4.93 15.30 26.27
C GLY A 320 5.71 14.31 25.41
N ALA A 321 5.80 13.05 25.86
CA ALA A 321 6.58 12.02 25.19
C ALA A 321 6.01 11.66 23.81
N ARG A 322 4.69 11.67 23.63
CA ARG A 322 4.06 11.40 22.32
C ARG A 322 4.47 12.38 21.24
N ALA A 323 4.76 13.62 21.57
CA ALA A 323 5.22 14.63 20.60
C ALA A 323 6.63 14.30 20.11
N VAL A 324 7.52 13.88 21.01
CA VAL A 324 8.87 13.41 20.67
C VAL A 324 8.81 12.13 19.85
N LEU A 325 8.06 11.13 20.32
CA LEU A 325 7.93 9.85 19.63
C LEU A 325 7.33 10.02 18.23
N ARG A 326 6.34 10.89 18.04
CA ARG A 326 5.83 11.22 16.72
C ARG A 326 6.92 11.72 15.77
N ALA A 327 7.88 12.49 16.30
CA ALA A 327 8.97 13.01 15.48
C ALA A 327 9.98 11.92 15.06
N VAL A 328 10.25 10.93 15.94
CA VAL A 328 11.42 10.06 15.80
C VAL A 328 11.11 8.54 15.80
N ALA A 329 9.87 8.13 16.03
CA ALA A 329 9.50 6.72 15.98
C ALA A 329 9.71 6.12 14.58
N PRO A 330 9.96 4.82 14.44
CA PRO A 330 10.24 4.20 13.14
C PRO A 330 9.04 4.21 12.19
N LEU A 331 7.85 4.06 12.73
CA LEU A 331 6.60 4.03 11.98
C LEU A 331 5.62 5.09 12.49
N LEU A 332 4.86 5.65 11.58
CA LEU A 332 3.78 6.59 11.85
C LEU A 332 2.43 5.92 11.61
N GLU A 333 1.51 6.17 12.52
CA GLU A 333 0.08 5.93 12.36
C GLU A 333 -0.59 7.24 11.99
N VAL A 334 -1.32 7.24 10.88
CA VAL A 334 -1.94 8.43 10.30
C VAL A 334 -3.42 8.18 10.09
N SER A 335 -4.26 9.12 10.47
CA SER A 335 -5.68 9.07 10.15
C SER A 335 -6.24 10.45 9.87
N GLY A 336 -7.33 10.49 9.10
CA GLY A 336 -8.10 11.69 8.80
C GLY A 336 -9.46 11.30 8.25
N ARG A 337 -10.36 12.29 8.07
CA ARG A 337 -11.66 12.11 7.44
C ARG A 337 -11.83 13.10 6.30
N VAL A 338 -12.50 12.69 5.25
CA VAL A 338 -12.92 13.59 4.16
C VAL A 338 -13.94 14.59 4.72
N GLU A 339 -13.87 15.84 4.29
CA GLU A 339 -14.82 16.89 4.66
C GLU A 339 -16.22 16.60 4.17
#